data_bc19f6be3ef1ded4398624854ce3b708
#
_entry.id   bc19f6be3ef1ded4398624854ce3b708
#
_cell.length_a   1.000
_cell.length_b   1.000
_cell.length_c   1.000
_cell.angle_alpha   90.00
_cell.angle_beta   90.00
_cell.angle_gamma   90.00
#
_symmetry.space_group_name_H-M   'P 1'
#
loop_
_entity.id
_entity.type
_entity.pdbx_description
1 polymer ?
#
loop_
_entity_poly.entity_id
_entity_poly.type
_entity_poly.pdbx_seq_one_letter_code
_entity_poly.pdbx_strand_id
1 'polypeptide(L)'
;TRFTGTVFIDGSYEGDLMAQAGVLYRVGREARAEYQESLAGLTEGPAEYLGTGDHRVQSYNVRSTISVDPNNRVPIPKPKHYFRDAHAHLIATVNAHGLKRLVELYPDRDRWAEINGKLDPNKADFIGTNLGYSEGDYEQRARITARVQDYWLSHWYMLQNDPALPEDFKADARRYGLPKDEYLESNHVTPQIYVRVARRMQGRYFLTQHDVHRDRFKPDTICMGSYGTDCHGIQM
;
A
#
# COMPACT_ATOMS: atom_id res chain seq x y z
N THR A 1 13.19 16.01 22.35
CA THR A 1 14.53 16.28 21.78
C THR A 1 14.44 17.52 20.88
N ARG A 2 15.41 18.42 20.96
CA ARG A 2 15.51 19.61 20.13
C ARG A 2 16.63 19.43 19.10
N PHE A 3 16.32 19.70 17.84
CA PHE A 3 17.29 19.71 16.75
C PHE A 3 17.48 21.14 16.26
N THR A 4 18.71 21.50 15.89
CA THR A 4 19.04 22.79 15.29
C THR A 4 19.81 22.55 14.00
N GLY A 5 19.49 23.30 12.96
CA GLY A 5 20.14 23.18 11.65
C GLY A 5 19.87 24.42 10.80
N THR A 6 20.75 24.65 9.83
CA THR A 6 20.59 25.74 8.84
C THR A 6 19.51 25.38 7.80
N VAL A 7 19.40 24.08 7.48
CA VAL A 7 18.45 23.53 6.50
C VAL A 7 17.83 22.29 7.11
N PHE A 8 16.55 22.09 6.89
CA PHE A 8 15.80 20.88 7.23
C PHE A 8 15.21 20.29 5.95
N ILE A 9 15.34 18.98 5.80
CA ILE A 9 14.80 18.21 4.66
C ILE A 9 13.84 17.17 5.21
N ASP A 10 12.56 17.21 4.76
CA ASP A 10 11.57 16.20 5.06
C ASP A 10 11.48 15.21 3.90
N GLY A 11 12.03 14.03 4.08
CA GLY A 11 11.93 12.91 3.15
C GLY A 11 11.00 11.78 3.64
N SER A 12 10.18 12.07 4.67
CA SER A 12 9.21 11.09 5.18
C SER A 12 7.99 10.93 4.27
N TYR A 13 7.29 9.83 4.42
CA TYR A 13 6.02 9.61 3.73
C TYR A 13 4.90 10.51 4.26
N GLU A 14 4.93 10.81 5.55
CA GLU A 14 3.87 11.52 6.26
C GLU A 14 3.96 13.03 6.14
N GLY A 15 5.17 13.58 5.93
CA GLY A 15 5.41 15.03 5.89
C GLY A 15 5.21 15.71 7.25
N ASP A 16 5.61 15.06 8.35
CA ASP A 16 5.40 15.58 9.70
C ASP A 16 6.23 16.83 9.99
N LEU A 17 7.49 16.85 9.53
CA LEU A 17 8.36 18.00 9.69
C LEU A 17 7.80 19.20 8.89
N MET A 18 7.34 18.96 7.68
CA MET A 18 6.69 19.96 6.83
C MET A 18 5.48 20.59 7.53
N ALA A 19 4.60 19.75 8.09
CA ALA A 19 3.41 20.18 8.80
C ALA A 19 3.75 21.01 10.07
N GLN A 20 4.74 20.52 10.86
CA GLN A 20 5.18 21.25 12.06
C GLN A 20 5.90 22.56 11.76
N ALA A 21 6.49 22.68 10.59
CA ALA A 21 7.08 23.94 10.12
C ALA A 21 6.04 24.95 9.63
N GLY A 22 4.75 24.62 9.66
CA GLY A 22 3.66 25.50 9.22
C GLY A 22 3.54 25.63 7.71
N VAL A 23 4.15 24.74 6.93
CA VAL A 23 4.00 24.71 5.48
C VAL A 23 2.60 24.22 5.14
N LEU A 24 1.92 24.90 4.23
CA LEU A 24 0.58 24.49 3.80
C LEU A 24 0.62 23.18 3.04
N TYR A 25 -0.34 22.33 3.30
CA TYR A 25 -0.48 21.03 2.64
C TYR A 25 -1.95 20.63 2.49
N ARG A 26 -2.19 19.57 1.74
CA ARG A 26 -3.48 18.92 1.57
C ARG A 26 -3.41 17.44 1.89
N VAL A 27 -4.52 16.88 2.34
CA VAL A 27 -4.78 15.45 2.47
C VAL A 27 -6.09 15.13 1.75
N GLY A 28 -6.21 13.96 1.16
CA GLY A 28 -7.40 13.56 0.42
C GLY A 28 -7.27 13.80 -1.09
N ARG A 29 -8.40 13.72 -1.79
CA ARG A 29 -8.49 13.94 -3.25
C ARG A 29 -8.96 15.35 -3.57
N GLU A 30 -8.34 15.99 -4.55
CA GLU A 30 -8.84 17.24 -5.14
C GLU A 30 -10.04 16.95 -6.03
N ALA A 31 -10.94 17.95 -6.16
CA ALA A 31 -11.98 17.91 -7.17
C ALA A 31 -11.39 18.06 -8.57
N ARG A 32 -11.99 17.39 -9.56
CA ARG A 32 -11.60 17.47 -10.98
C ARG A 32 -11.52 18.92 -11.49
N ALA A 33 -12.46 19.76 -11.06
CA ALA A 33 -12.55 21.14 -11.50
C ALA A 33 -11.41 22.03 -10.95
N GLU A 34 -10.73 21.62 -9.88
CA GLU A 34 -9.75 22.47 -9.20
C GLU A 34 -8.49 22.73 -10.07
N TYR A 35 -7.98 21.67 -10.68
CA TYR A 35 -6.84 21.74 -11.59
C TYR A 35 -7.18 21.26 -13.01
N GLN A 36 -8.47 21.05 -13.30
CA GLN A 36 -8.98 20.52 -14.57
C GLN A 36 -8.37 19.17 -14.93
N GLU A 37 -8.21 18.31 -13.95
CA GLU A 37 -7.62 16.98 -14.09
C GLU A 37 -8.71 15.93 -14.31
N SER A 38 -8.71 15.29 -15.47
CA SER A 38 -9.74 14.29 -15.84
C SER A 38 -9.76 13.05 -14.94
N LEU A 39 -8.62 12.73 -14.32
CA LEU A 39 -8.46 11.57 -13.42
C LEU A 39 -8.65 11.93 -11.94
N ALA A 40 -8.86 13.22 -11.60
CA ALA A 40 -9.05 13.65 -10.23
C ALA A 40 -10.48 13.46 -9.74
N GLY A 41 -10.63 13.50 -8.42
CA GLY A 41 -11.92 13.37 -7.74
C GLY A 41 -12.47 11.94 -7.74
N LEU A 42 -13.73 11.81 -7.39
CA LEU A 42 -14.43 10.53 -7.40
C LEU A 42 -14.63 10.06 -8.85
N THR A 43 -14.16 8.87 -9.18
CA THR A 43 -14.23 8.31 -10.54
C THR A 43 -15.38 7.32 -10.73
N GLU A 44 -15.93 6.81 -9.62
CA GLU A 44 -17.01 5.82 -9.60
C GLU A 44 -18.05 6.20 -8.56
N GLY A 45 -19.31 5.87 -8.80
CA GLY A 45 -20.43 6.14 -7.92
C GLY A 45 -21.57 6.90 -8.61
N PRO A 46 -22.53 7.46 -7.86
CA PRO A 46 -23.61 8.27 -8.40
C PRO A 46 -23.11 9.47 -9.19
N ALA A 47 -23.76 9.77 -10.31
CA ALA A 47 -23.29 10.78 -11.28
C ALA A 47 -23.07 12.17 -10.67
N GLU A 48 -23.89 12.55 -9.68
CA GLU A 48 -23.82 13.84 -8.98
C GLU A 48 -22.54 14.01 -8.14
N TYR A 49 -21.85 12.93 -7.79
CA TYR A 49 -20.60 12.97 -7.02
C TYR A 49 -19.34 12.79 -7.86
N LEU A 50 -19.48 12.41 -9.13
CA LEU A 50 -18.32 12.20 -10.01
C LEU A 50 -17.50 13.49 -10.17
N GLY A 51 -16.19 13.35 -9.94
CA GLY A 51 -15.24 14.44 -10.02
C GLY A 51 -15.20 15.34 -8.77
N THR A 52 -15.96 15.02 -7.71
CA THR A 52 -15.84 15.75 -6.43
C THR A 52 -14.61 15.30 -5.65
N GLY A 53 -14.04 16.22 -4.84
CA GLY A 53 -12.96 15.91 -3.92
C GLY A 53 -13.48 15.36 -2.59
N ASP A 54 -12.61 14.67 -1.85
CA ASP A 54 -12.90 14.19 -0.50
C ASP A 54 -11.63 14.00 0.35
N HIS A 55 -11.77 13.54 1.60
CA HIS A 55 -10.66 13.31 2.52
C HIS A 55 -9.99 11.94 2.36
N ARG A 56 -10.40 11.14 1.40
CA ARG A 56 -9.89 9.78 1.23
C ARG A 56 -8.58 9.80 0.47
N VAL A 57 -7.71 8.87 0.85
CA VAL A 57 -6.42 8.64 0.18
C VAL A 57 -6.35 7.19 -0.31
N GLN A 58 -5.44 6.93 -1.21
CA GLN A 58 -5.19 5.58 -1.72
C GLN A 58 -4.91 4.61 -0.58
N SER A 59 -5.35 3.37 -0.74
CA SER A 59 -5.11 2.29 0.22
C SER A 59 -3.63 2.12 0.54
N TYR A 60 -3.34 1.83 1.80
CA TYR A 60 -2.00 1.48 2.25
C TYR A 60 -1.81 -0.04 2.23
N ASN A 61 -0.57 -0.44 2.18
CA ASN A 61 -0.18 -1.84 2.08
C ASN A 61 1.00 -2.14 3.01
N VAL A 62 1.33 -3.42 3.12
CA VAL A 62 2.58 -3.90 3.71
C VAL A 62 3.47 -4.39 2.57
N ARG A 63 4.61 -3.74 2.36
CA ARG A 63 5.64 -4.16 1.41
C ARG A 63 6.68 -4.98 2.17
N SER A 64 6.25 -6.15 2.62
CA SER A 64 7.12 -7.08 3.34
C SER A 64 7.62 -8.18 2.43
N THR A 65 8.81 -8.64 2.70
CA THR A 65 9.44 -9.73 1.95
C THR A 65 8.77 -11.06 2.28
N ILE A 66 8.62 -11.91 1.27
CA ILE A 66 8.25 -13.32 1.40
C ILE A 66 9.44 -14.17 0.96
N SER A 67 9.77 -15.20 1.72
CA SER A 67 10.83 -16.14 1.39
C SER A 67 10.26 -17.44 0.83
N VAL A 68 10.89 -17.97 -0.22
CA VAL A 68 10.64 -19.29 -0.79
C VAL A 68 11.75 -20.29 -0.44
N ASP A 69 12.87 -19.81 0.12
CA ASP A 69 13.97 -20.66 0.58
C ASP A 69 13.53 -21.47 1.82
N PRO A 70 13.51 -22.79 1.77
CA PRO A 70 13.11 -23.64 2.91
C PRO A 70 14.01 -23.46 4.14
N ASN A 71 15.26 -23.01 3.97
CA ASN A 71 16.20 -22.78 5.06
C ASN A 71 16.07 -21.40 5.69
N ASN A 72 15.49 -20.46 4.94
CA ASN A 72 15.35 -19.05 5.34
C ASN A 72 13.88 -18.61 5.38
N ARG A 73 13.00 -19.41 5.97
CA ARG A 73 11.61 -19.01 6.17
C ARG A 73 11.05 -19.50 7.50
N VAL A 74 10.11 -18.72 8.02
CA VAL A 74 9.24 -19.10 9.12
C VAL A 74 7.78 -19.12 8.63
N PRO A 75 6.91 -19.96 9.23
CA PRO A 75 5.49 -19.98 8.86
C PRO A 75 4.83 -18.63 9.04
N ILE A 76 3.87 -18.29 8.17
CA ILE A 76 3.05 -17.09 8.34
C ILE A 76 2.12 -17.31 9.53
N PRO A 77 2.20 -16.47 10.58
CA PRO A 77 1.38 -16.63 11.77
C PRO A 77 -0.07 -16.24 11.50
N LYS A 78 -0.98 -16.81 12.28
CA LYS A 78 -2.36 -16.31 12.33
C LYS A 78 -2.34 -14.92 12.95
N PRO A 79 -2.88 -13.88 12.26
CA PRO A 79 -2.89 -12.53 12.80
C PRO A 79 -3.83 -12.40 14.01
N LYS A 80 -3.59 -11.36 14.81
CA LYS A 80 -4.42 -11.07 15.98
C LYS A 80 -5.87 -10.77 15.57
N HIS A 81 -6.06 -9.98 14.53
CA HIS A 81 -7.37 -9.73 13.92
C HIS A 81 -7.41 -10.39 12.56
N TYR A 82 -8.14 -11.50 12.48
CA TYR A 82 -8.20 -12.31 11.26
C TYR A 82 -9.34 -11.85 10.34
N PHE A 83 -9.00 -11.27 9.20
CA PHE A 83 -9.93 -10.71 8.20
C PHE A 83 -10.28 -11.74 7.11
N ARG A 84 -10.71 -12.92 7.49
CA ARG A 84 -11.03 -14.01 6.56
C ARG A 84 -12.03 -13.58 5.47
N ASP A 85 -13.13 -12.96 5.89
CA ASP A 85 -14.25 -12.66 4.98
C ASP A 85 -13.88 -11.57 3.95
N ALA A 86 -12.98 -10.67 4.29
CA ALA A 86 -12.46 -9.68 3.35
C ALA A 86 -11.67 -10.33 2.20
N HIS A 87 -11.16 -11.54 2.39
CA HIS A 87 -10.42 -12.31 1.39
C HIS A 87 -11.24 -13.46 0.79
N ALA A 88 -12.54 -13.58 1.10
CA ALA A 88 -13.39 -14.67 0.62
C ALA A 88 -13.45 -14.79 -0.92
N HIS A 89 -13.31 -13.66 -1.63
CA HIS A 89 -13.24 -13.64 -3.09
C HIS A 89 -12.07 -14.45 -3.66
N LEU A 90 -10.94 -14.53 -2.94
CA LEU A 90 -9.78 -15.34 -3.35
C LEU A 90 -10.08 -16.83 -3.25
N ILE A 91 -10.79 -17.24 -2.19
CA ILE A 91 -11.25 -18.63 -2.03
C ILE A 91 -12.17 -19.00 -3.21
N ALA A 92 -13.12 -18.12 -3.52
CA ALA A 92 -14.02 -18.33 -4.65
C ALA A 92 -13.26 -18.45 -5.99
N THR A 93 -12.26 -17.59 -6.21
CA THR A 93 -11.43 -17.61 -7.42
C THR A 93 -10.63 -18.91 -7.53
N VAL A 94 -9.95 -19.34 -6.48
CA VAL A 94 -9.17 -20.59 -6.46
C VAL A 94 -10.07 -21.79 -6.81
N ASN A 95 -11.24 -21.88 -6.17
CA ASN A 95 -12.16 -22.99 -6.37
C ASN A 95 -12.82 -22.97 -7.77
N ALA A 96 -13.25 -21.80 -8.23
CA ALA A 96 -13.92 -21.67 -9.54
C ALA A 96 -12.98 -22.02 -10.71
N HIS A 97 -11.70 -21.69 -10.59
CA HIS A 97 -10.69 -21.94 -11.63
C HIS A 97 -9.84 -23.20 -11.40
N GLY A 98 -10.07 -23.93 -10.31
CA GLY A 98 -9.32 -25.13 -9.96
C GLY A 98 -7.81 -24.90 -9.84
N LEU A 99 -7.42 -23.73 -9.29
CA LEU A 99 -6.02 -23.36 -9.18
C LEU A 99 -5.29 -24.29 -8.21
N LYS A 100 -4.05 -24.64 -8.54
CA LYS A 100 -3.22 -25.57 -7.76
C LYS A 100 -1.96 -24.92 -7.20
N ARG A 101 -1.57 -23.77 -7.75
CA ARG A 101 -0.37 -23.05 -7.33
C ARG A 101 -0.70 -21.62 -6.98
N LEU A 102 -0.05 -21.10 -5.94
CA LEU A 102 -0.22 -19.72 -5.46
C LEU A 102 -0.02 -18.69 -6.56
N VAL A 103 0.99 -18.87 -7.39
CA VAL A 103 1.31 -17.92 -8.49
C VAL A 103 0.20 -17.81 -9.54
N GLU A 104 -0.64 -18.85 -9.70
CA GLU A 104 -1.75 -18.83 -10.67
C GLU A 104 -2.89 -17.86 -10.25
N LEU A 105 -2.96 -17.54 -8.96
CA LEU A 105 -3.94 -16.60 -8.42
C LEU A 105 -3.66 -15.14 -8.83
N TYR A 106 -2.43 -14.84 -9.28
CA TYR A 106 -2.00 -13.48 -9.56
C TYR A 106 -1.63 -13.31 -11.04
N PRO A 107 -2.33 -12.43 -11.78
CA PRO A 107 -2.09 -12.25 -13.22
C PRO A 107 -0.72 -11.64 -13.54
N ASP A 108 -0.14 -10.92 -12.58
CA ASP A 108 1.16 -10.25 -12.68
C ASP A 108 2.32 -11.06 -12.07
N ARG A 109 2.13 -12.39 -11.94
CA ARG A 109 3.11 -13.30 -11.33
C ARG A 109 4.51 -13.22 -11.95
N ASP A 110 4.60 -12.85 -13.22
CA ASP A 110 5.89 -12.73 -13.92
C ASP A 110 6.75 -11.59 -13.35
N ARG A 111 6.13 -10.67 -12.60
CA ARG A 111 6.83 -9.60 -11.86
C ARG A 111 7.35 -10.05 -10.50
N TRP A 112 7.02 -11.27 -10.08
CA TRP A 112 7.53 -11.84 -8.83
C TRP A 112 8.95 -12.36 -9.05
N ALA A 113 9.86 -11.43 -9.32
CA ALA A 113 11.27 -11.77 -9.43
C ALA A 113 11.77 -12.30 -8.08
N GLU A 114 12.23 -13.55 -8.10
CA GLU A 114 12.86 -14.17 -6.96
C GLU A 114 14.34 -13.76 -6.93
N ILE A 115 14.71 -12.95 -5.95
CA ILE A 115 16.11 -12.56 -5.73
C ILE A 115 16.55 -13.12 -4.39
N ASN A 116 17.59 -13.95 -4.39
CA ASN A 116 18.09 -14.62 -3.18
C ASN A 116 17.03 -15.45 -2.45
N GLY A 117 16.12 -16.11 -3.16
CA GLY A 117 15.02 -16.86 -2.56
C GLY A 117 13.94 -16.02 -1.91
N LYS A 118 13.84 -14.74 -2.27
CA LYS A 118 12.89 -13.79 -1.70
C LYS A 118 12.13 -13.05 -2.79
N LEU A 119 10.90 -12.65 -2.46
CA LEU A 119 10.03 -11.84 -3.32
C LEU A 119 9.38 -10.73 -2.50
N ASP A 120 8.95 -9.68 -3.22
CA ASP A 120 8.11 -8.60 -2.71
C ASP A 120 6.74 -8.66 -3.40
N PRO A 121 5.79 -9.41 -2.86
CA PRO A 121 4.46 -9.47 -3.41
C PRO A 121 3.65 -8.26 -2.99
N ASN A 122 3.53 -7.28 -3.87
CA ASN A 122 2.69 -6.10 -3.64
C ASN A 122 1.19 -6.48 -3.74
N LYS A 123 0.66 -7.13 -2.71
CA LYS A 123 -0.72 -7.64 -2.62
C LYS A 123 -1.36 -7.27 -1.29
N ALA A 124 -2.69 -7.40 -1.23
CA ALA A 124 -3.50 -7.14 -0.04
C ALA A 124 -3.54 -5.66 0.38
N ASP A 125 -3.90 -4.80 -0.53
CA ASP A 125 -4.25 -3.41 -0.22
C ASP A 125 -5.49 -3.36 0.67
N PHE A 126 -5.39 -2.68 1.81
CA PHE A 126 -6.52 -2.55 2.73
C PHE A 126 -7.23 -1.21 2.52
N ILE A 127 -8.26 -1.21 1.67
CA ILE A 127 -9.02 -0.03 1.30
C ILE A 127 -9.76 0.55 2.51
N GLY A 128 -9.68 1.87 2.70
CA GLY A 128 -10.46 2.63 3.67
C GLY A 128 -10.00 2.58 5.13
N THR A 129 -8.94 1.84 5.46
CA THR A 129 -8.46 1.72 6.85
C THR A 129 -7.44 2.76 7.25
N ASN A 130 -6.93 3.50 6.30
CA ASN A 130 -5.89 4.50 6.45
C ASN A 130 -6.41 5.93 6.70
N LEU A 131 -7.73 6.09 6.84
CA LEU A 131 -8.34 7.37 7.17
C LEU A 131 -7.78 7.91 8.50
N GLY A 132 -7.33 9.16 8.46
CA GLY A 132 -6.75 9.84 9.61
C GLY A 132 -5.31 9.45 9.93
N TYR A 133 -4.66 8.58 9.15
CA TYR A 133 -3.26 8.20 9.40
C TYR A 133 -2.32 9.41 9.34
N SER A 134 -2.42 10.21 8.28
CA SER A 134 -1.53 11.36 8.07
C SER A 134 -1.62 12.40 9.20
N GLU A 135 -2.84 12.63 9.70
CA GLU A 135 -3.13 13.62 10.75
C GLU A 135 -3.12 13.01 12.17
N GLY A 136 -3.01 11.71 12.27
CA GLY A 136 -3.06 10.99 13.52
C GLY A 136 -1.80 11.18 14.37
N ASP A 137 -1.98 11.10 15.68
CA ASP A 137 -0.87 10.94 16.62
C ASP A 137 -0.20 9.56 16.48
N TYR A 138 0.90 9.35 17.21
CA TYR A 138 1.63 8.09 17.16
C TYR A 138 0.80 6.88 17.58
N GLU A 139 -0.13 7.04 18.51
CA GLU A 139 -1.00 5.96 18.97
C GLU A 139 -2.02 5.57 17.89
N GLN A 140 -2.64 6.56 17.26
CA GLN A 140 -3.57 6.33 16.15
C GLN A 140 -2.86 5.68 14.96
N ARG A 141 -1.68 6.16 14.58
CA ARG A 141 -0.86 5.57 13.52
C ARG A 141 -0.46 4.14 13.84
N ALA A 142 -0.05 3.86 15.08
CA ALA A 142 0.28 2.50 15.51
C ALA A 142 -0.92 1.55 15.41
N ARG A 143 -2.12 1.99 15.79
CA ARG A 143 -3.35 1.20 15.63
C ARG A 143 -3.67 0.91 14.17
N ILE A 144 -3.54 1.91 13.30
CA ILE A 144 -3.76 1.75 11.85
C ILE A 144 -2.72 0.79 11.26
N THR A 145 -1.44 0.99 11.60
CA THR A 145 -0.34 0.12 11.14
C THR A 145 -0.59 -1.34 11.53
N ALA A 146 -0.89 -1.61 12.79
CA ALA A 146 -1.19 -2.97 13.26
C ALA A 146 -2.37 -3.59 12.50
N ARG A 147 -3.41 -2.82 12.22
CA ARG A 147 -4.58 -3.29 11.47
C ARG A 147 -4.26 -3.61 10.01
N VAL A 148 -3.44 -2.79 9.36
CA VAL A 148 -2.98 -3.03 7.98
C VAL A 148 -2.08 -4.27 7.92
N GLN A 149 -1.20 -4.46 8.91
CA GLN A 149 -0.36 -5.66 9.02
C GLN A 149 -1.20 -6.93 9.27
N ASP A 150 -2.19 -6.88 10.16
CA ASP A 150 -3.12 -7.99 10.41
C ASP A 150 -3.91 -8.36 9.15
N TYR A 151 -4.32 -7.38 8.34
CA TYR A 151 -5.00 -7.61 7.07
C TYR A 151 -4.09 -8.31 6.05
N TRP A 152 -2.85 -7.84 5.91
CA TRP A 152 -1.85 -8.45 5.04
C TRP A 152 -1.51 -9.88 5.48
N LEU A 153 -1.29 -10.10 6.77
CA LEU A 153 -1.08 -11.44 7.32
C LEU A 153 -2.29 -12.36 7.11
N SER A 154 -3.52 -11.80 7.22
CA SER A 154 -4.76 -12.56 6.98
C SER A 154 -4.82 -13.11 5.56
N HIS A 155 -4.41 -12.32 4.58
CA HIS A 155 -4.34 -12.72 3.19
C HIS A 155 -3.48 -13.99 3.01
N TRP A 156 -2.24 -13.94 3.49
CA TRP A 156 -1.29 -15.06 3.35
C TRP A 156 -1.68 -16.26 4.21
N TYR A 157 -2.08 -16.02 5.44
CA TYR A 157 -2.51 -17.09 6.35
C TYR A 157 -3.72 -17.84 5.81
N MET A 158 -4.70 -17.13 5.27
CA MET A 158 -5.90 -17.72 4.68
C MET A 158 -5.55 -18.61 3.49
N LEU A 159 -4.69 -18.16 2.58
CA LEU A 159 -4.27 -18.95 1.41
C LEU A 159 -3.54 -20.25 1.78
N GLN A 160 -2.93 -20.30 2.96
CA GLN A 160 -2.19 -21.46 3.45
C GLN A 160 -3.03 -22.41 4.32
N ASN A 161 -4.12 -21.92 4.95
CA ASN A 161 -4.76 -22.66 6.05
C ASN A 161 -6.28 -22.76 5.94
N ASP A 162 -6.96 -22.01 5.05
CA ASP A 162 -8.42 -22.03 5.01
C ASP A 162 -8.95 -23.40 4.58
N PRO A 163 -9.90 -24.00 5.36
CA PRO A 163 -10.44 -25.31 5.05
C PRO A 163 -11.25 -25.37 3.74
N ALA A 164 -11.71 -24.21 3.23
CA ALA A 164 -12.44 -24.14 1.97
C ALA A 164 -11.53 -24.17 0.73
N LEU A 165 -10.22 -24.12 0.92
CA LEU A 165 -9.23 -24.23 -0.18
C LEU A 165 -8.79 -25.67 -0.41
N PRO A 166 -8.53 -26.09 -1.67
CA PRO A 166 -7.98 -27.40 -2.00
C PRO A 166 -6.62 -27.64 -1.31
N GLU A 167 -6.36 -28.88 -0.91
CA GLU A 167 -5.12 -29.21 -0.18
C GLU A 167 -3.87 -29.06 -1.04
N ASP A 168 -3.95 -29.37 -2.33
CA ASP A 168 -2.83 -29.19 -3.28
C ASP A 168 -2.46 -27.71 -3.41
N PHE A 169 -3.45 -26.80 -3.50
CA PHE A 169 -3.21 -25.36 -3.49
C PHE A 169 -2.55 -24.88 -2.18
N LYS A 170 -3.09 -25.31 -1.03
CA LYS A 170 -2.51 -24.96 0.27
C LYS A 170 -1.09 -25.49 0.44
N ALA A 171 -0.81 -26.67 -0.05
CA ALA A 171 0.54 -27.25 -0.01
C ALA A 171 1.54 -26.43 -0.81
N ASP A 172 1.15 -25.92 -1.99
CA ASP A 172 2.00 -24.99 -2.74
C ASP A 172 2.13 -23.64 -2.03
N ALA A 173 1.03 -23.07 -1.51
CA ALA A 173 1.06 -21.81 -0.78
C ALA A 173 1.94 -21.86 0.49
N ARG A 174 2.04 -22.99 1.18
CA ARG A 174 2.93 -23.19 2.34
C ARG A 174 4.42 -23.22 2.01
N ARG A 175 4.78 -23.22 0.72
CA ARG A 175 6.17 -23.03 0.30
C ARG A 175 6.65 -21.60 0.48
N TYR A 176 5.74 -20.66 0.71
CA TYR A 176 5.98 -19.26 0.94
C TYR A 176 5.89 -18.96 2.44
N GLY A 177 6.85 -18.19 2.98
CA GLY A 177 6.89 -17.85 4.40
C GLY A 177 7.53 -16.49 4.63
N LEU A 178 7.55 -16.03 5.87
CA LEU A 178 8.28 -14.82 6.22
C LEU A 178 9.78 -15.10 6.25
N PRO A 179 10.66 -14.15 5.87
CA PRO A 179 12.11 -14.35 5.86
C PRO A 179 12.63 -14.44 7.29
N LYS A 180 13.38 -15.51 7.58
CA LYS A 180 13.93 -15.74 8.92
C LYS A 180 15.01 -14.73 9.31
N ASP A 181 15.68 -14.15 8.34
CA ASP A 181 16.82 -13.24 8.50
C ASP A 181 16.43 -11.76 8.44
N GLU A 182 15.15 -11.41 8.21
CA GLU A 182 14.70 -10.03 8.13
C GLU A 182 13.66 -9.69 9.20
N TYR A 183 13.61 -8.41 9.58
CA TYR A 183 12.62 -7.83 10.50
C TYR A 183 12.49 -8.57 11.83
N LEU A 184 13.63 -8.95 12.43
CA LEU A 184 13.68 -9.76 13.65
C LEU A 184 12.96 -9.09 14.83
N GLU A 185 13.05 -7.76 14.94
CA GLU A 185 12.41 -6.98 16.00
C GLU A 185 10.89 -6.83 15.82
N SER A 186 10.37 -7.15 14.65
CA SER A 186 8.94 -6.99 14.29
C SER A 186 8.30 -8.29 13.77
N ASN A 187 8.75 -9.43 14.31
CA ASN A 187 8.22 -10.76 13.99
C ASN A 187 8.26 -11.09 12.50
N HIS A 188 9.34 -10.73 11.84
CA HIS A 188 9.62 -10.98 10.41
C HIS A 188 8.69 -10.27 9.42
N VAL A 189 7.94 -9.25 9.88
CA VAL A 189 7.13 -8.36 9.04
C VAL A 189 7.72 -6.96 9.11
N THR A 190 7.76 -6.24 7.99
CA THR A 190 8.23 -4.85 8.01
C THR A 190 7.47 -4.01 9.03
N PRO A 191 8.15 -3.23 9.88
CA PRO A 191 7.48 -2.35 10.84
C PRO A 191 6.81 -1.14 10.18
N GLN A 192 7.24 -0.79 8.97
CA GLN A 192 6.73 0.34 8.19
C GLN A 192 5.67 -0.12 7.21
N ILE A 193 4.49 0.46 7.27
CA ILE A 193 3.50 0.30 6.20
C ILE A 193 3.85 1.18 4.99
N TYR A 194 3.42 0.76 3.81
CA TYR A 194 3.62 1.50 2.59
C TYR A 194 2.57 2.60 2.45
N VAL A 195 2.95 3.82 2.84
CA VAL A 195 2.12 5.01 2.75
C VAL A 195 2.25 5.58 1.33
N ARG A 196 1.21 5.47 0.52
CA ARG A 196 1.23 5.92 -0.87
C ARG A 196 1.02 7.43 -1.00
N VAL A 197 0.03 7.93 -0.29
CA VAL A 197 -0.33 9.36 -0.29
C VAL A 197 -0.65 9.77 1.13
N ALA A 198 -0.01 10.84 1.59
CA ALA A 198 -0.30 11.46 2.86
C ALA A 198 -0.51 12.97 2.67
N ARG A 199 0.29 13.81 3.33
CA ARG A 199 0.25 15.26 3.13
C ARG A 199 0.98 15.64 1.85
N ARG A 200 0.33 16.40 0.97
CA ARG A 200 0.91 16.97 -0.24
C ARG A 200 1.13 18.46 -0.05
N MET A 201 2.38 18.90 -0.16
CA MET A 201 2.77 20.30 0.03
C MET A 201 2.08 21.21 -0.99
N GLN A 202 1.52 22.31 -0.51
CA GLN A 202 1.10 23.42 -1.34
C GLN A 202 2.31 24.36 -1.55
N GLY A 203 3.12 24.04 -2.55
CA GLY A 203 4.30 24.82 -2.91
C GLY A 203 3.99 25.98 -3.86
N ARG A 204 5.04 26.64 -4.36
CA ARG A 204 4.91 27.65 -5.43
C ARG A 204 4.43 27.02 -6.74
N TYR A 205 4.61 25.75 -6.91
CA TYR A 205 4.12 24.94 -8.00
C TYR A 205 3.45 23.69 -7.44
N PHE A 206 2.29 23.33 -7.99
CA PHE A 206 1.58 22.09 -7.65
C PHE A 206 1.61 21.17 -8.87
N LEU A 207 2.25 20.00 -8.72
CA LEU A 207 2.38 19.01 -9.78
C LEU A 207 1.03 18.36 -10.04
N THR A 208 0.60 18.33 -11.30
CA THR A 208 -0.69 17.80 -11.74
C THR A 208 -0.53 16.67 -12.75
N GLN A 209 -1.63 15.97 -13.09
CA GLN A 209 -1.61 14.98 -14.17
C GLN A 209 -1.15 15.57 -15.51
N HIS A 210 -1.36 16.87 -15.74
CA HIS A 210 -0.92 17.53 -16.98
C HIS A 210 0.59 17.59 -17.11
N ASP A 211 1.30 17.65 -15.99
CA ASP A 211 2.76 17.62 -15.97
C ASP A 211 3.29 16.23 -16.29
N VAL A 212 2.62 15.20 -15.72
CA VAL A 212 2.96 13.80 -15.95
C VAL A 212 2.72 13.38 -17.39
N HIS A 213 1.59 13.82 -17.99
CA HIS A 213 1.17 13.38 -19.33
C HIS A 213 1.69 14.25 -20.47
N ARG A 214 2.13 15.48 -20.22
CA ARG A 214 2.47 16.46 -21.26
C ARG A 214 3.90 16.96 -21.22
N ASP A 215 4.71 16.44 -20.31
CA ASP A 215 6.13 16.80 -20.17
C ASP A 215 6.37 18.32 -20.28
N ARG A 216 5.70 19.08 -19.43
CA ARG A 216 5.77 20.54 -19.42
C ARG A 216 7.14 21.01 -18.93
N PHE A 217 7.77 21.86 -19.72
CA PHE A 217 9.02 22.53 -19.32
C PHE A 217 8.82 23.38 -18.04
N LYS A 218 9.74 23.21 -17.11
CA LYS A 218 9.81 23.96 -15.85
C LYS A 218 11.21 24.56 -15.69
N PRO A 219 11.33 25.89 -15.56
CA PRO A 219 12.66 26.55 -15.57
C PRO A 219 13.48 26.27 -14.29
N ASP A 220 12.83 25.87 -13.21
CA ASP A 220 13.44 25.59 -11.90
C ASP A 220 13.46 24.10 -11.53
N THR A 221 13.52 23.24 -12.54
CA THR A 221 13.57 21.77 -12.36
C THR A 221 14.81 21.35 -11.59
N ILE A 222 14.63 20.51 -10.57
CA ILE A 222 15.73 19.96 -9.76
C ILE A 222 16.06 18.50 -10.09
N CYS A 223 15.15 17.77 -10.73
CA CYS A 223 15.35 16.38 -11.15
C CYS A 223 14.38 16.01 -12.28
N MET A 224 14.62 14.87 -12.90
CA MET A 224 13.68 14.23 -13.83
C MET A 224 13.07 13.01 -13.19
N GLY A 225 11.77 12.76 -13.49
CA GLY A 225 11.06 11.53 -13.17
C GLY A 225 10.33 11.03 -14.40
N SER A 226 10.27 9.73 -14.58
CA SER A 226 9.50 9.10 -15.66
C SER A 226 8.77 7.88 -15.11
N TYR A 227 7.46 8.05 -14.87
CA TYR A 227 6.57 6.96 -14.47
C TYR A 227 5.15 7.31 -14.91
N GLY A 228 4.35 6.29 -15.21
CA GLY A 228 2.93 6.46 -15.49
C GLY A 228 2.13 6.83 -14.23
N THR A 229 0.90 7.28 -14.42
CA THR A 229 -0.02 7.48 -13.30
C THR A 229 -0.35 6.13 -12.68
N ASP A 230 0.00 5.97 -11.41
CA ASP A 230 -0.23 4.75 -10.63
C ASP A 230 -1.27 5.04 -9.54
N CYS A 231 -2.42 4.37 -9.62
CA CYS A 231 -3.53 4.58 -8.71
C CYS A 231 -3.96 3.26 -8.07
N HIS A 232 -4.09 3.28 -6.77
CA HIS A 232 -4.61 2.17 -5.97
C HIS A 232 -6.02 2.46 -5.47
N GLY A 233 -6.74 1.41 -5.06
CA GLY A 233 -8.11 1.53 -4.61
C GLY A 233 -8.30 2.56 -3.49
N ILE A 234 -9.32 3.37 -3.65
CA ILE A 234 -9.78 4.35 -2.67
C ILE A 234 -11.20 3.92 -2.30
N GLN A 235 -11.52 3.89 -1.01
CA GLN A 235 -12.87 3.54 -0.59
C GLN A 235 -13.90 4.43 -1.28
N MET A 236 -14.89 3.79 -1.86
CA MET A 236 -16.08 4.44 -2.42
C MET A 236 -17.09 4.80 -1.34
#